data_8e6c71a9b21745b4f4da6aad64050ca0
#
_entry.id   8e6c71a9b21745b4f4da6aad64050ca0
#
_cell.length_a   1.000
_cell.length_b   1.000
_cell.length_c   1.000
_cell.angle_alpha   90.00
_cell.angle_beta   90.00
_cell.angle_gamma   90.00
#
_symmetry.space_group_name_H-M   'P 1'
#
loop_
_entity.id
_entity.type
_entity.pdbx_description
1 polymer ?
#
loop_
_entity_poly.entity_id
_entity_poly.type
_entity_poly.pdbx_seq_one_letter_code
_entity_poly.pdbx_strand_id
1 'polypeptide(L)'
;MENVKKRRGERKMRLQDKLVPYLEYCTYRKELDQKTVKAYRIDLNQYFTFVACEEPDKEKIEEYITELHKKYKQKTVKRKIASVKAYYS
;
A
#
# COMPACT_ATOMS: atom_id res chain seq x y z
N MET A 1 26.47 2.76 18.06
CA MET A 1 25.80 2.57 17.48
C MET A 1 25.45 2.46 17.01
N GLU A 2 25.66 2.55 16.91
CA GLU A 2 24.92 2.36 16.33
C GLU A 2 24.42 2.19 15.71
N ASN A 3 24.84 2.40 15.87
CA ASN A 3 24.08 2.21 15.14
C ASN A 3 23.71 2.24 14.52
N VAL A 4 24.20 2.49 14.67
CA VAL A 4 23.47 2.57 13.96
C VAL A 4 23.10 2.69 13.50
N LYS A 5 23.19 2.93 13.60
CA LYS A 5 22.52 3.08 13.08
C LYS A 5 22.09 3.35 12.53
N LYS A 6 22.30 3.55 12.62
CA LYS A 6 21.71 3.72 12.08
C LYS A 6 21.54 3.89 11.45
N ARG A 7 21.59 4.09 11.43
CA ARG A 7 21.39 4.13 10.82
C ARG A 7 21.30 4.15 10.14
N ARG A 8 21.54 4.27 9.80
CA ARG A 8 21.49 4.15 9.15
C ARG A 8 21.15 4.37 8.66
N GLY A 9 22.18 4.66 8.56
CA GLY A 9 21.59 5.44 7.99
C GLY A 9 20.33 5.55 8.02
N GLU A 10 20.04 6.17 8.26
CA GLU A 10 18.79 6.04 8.25
C GLU A 10 18.20 5.65 7.08
N ARG A 11 17.90 4.61 7.02
CA ARG A 11 17.36 4.06 5.84
C ARG A 11 15.87 4.32 5.74
N LYS A 12 15.37 4.66 4.55
CA LYS A 12 13.95 4.90 4.37
C LYS A 12 13.18 3.59 4.47
N MET A 13 11.99 3.64 5.05
CA MET A 13 11.12 2.49 5.12
C MET A 13 10.49 2.22 3.75
N ARG A 14 10.37 0.95 3.40
CA ARG A 14 9.60 0.57 2.23
C ARG A 14 8.12 0.72 2.52
N LEU A 15 7.31 0.83 1.45
CA LEU A 15 5.86 0.88 1.63
C LEU A 15 5.35 -0.38 2.31
N GLN A 16 5.93 -1.55 2.00
CA GLN A 16 5.52 -2.78 2.66
C GLN A 16 5.70 -2.71 4.17
N ASP A 17 6.74 -2.00 4.61
CA ASP A 17 7.00 -1.87 6.04
C ASP A 17 5.95 -0.99 6.72
N LYS A 18 5.24 -0.17 5.96
CA LYS A 18 4.19 0.68 6.50
C LYS A 18 2.82 0.01 6.50
N LEU A 19 2.72 -1.15 5.89
CA LEU A 19 1.42 -1.80 5.71
C LEU A 19 0.80 -2.23 7.04
N VAL A 20 1.58 -2.92 7.88
CA VAL A 20 1.04 -3.41 9.16
C VAL A 20 0.56 -2.27 10.05
N PRO A 21 1.35 -1.19 10.25
CA PRO A 21 0.85 -0.07 11.04
C PRO A 21 -0.42 0.54 10.46
N TYR A 22 -0.52 0.62 9.14
CA TYR A 22 -1.73 1.16 8.52
C TYR A 22 -2.94 0.26 8.78
N LEU A 23 -2.75 -1.06 8.65
CA LEU A 23 -3.85 -1.99 8.91
C LEU A 23 -4.30 -1.94 10.35
N GLU A 24 -3.35 -1.78 11.28
CA GLU A 24 -3.70 -1.61 12.68
C GLU A 24 -4.51 -0.33 12.89
N TYR A 25 -4.12 0.74 12.21
CA TYR A 25 -4.86 1.99 12.27
C TYR A 25 -6.29 1.78 11.77
N CYS A 26 -6.47 1.06 10.66
CA CYS A 26 -7.79 0.79 10.12
C CYS A 26 -8.64 -0.04 11.09
N THR A 27 -8.00 -1.01 11.74
CA THR A 27 -8.73 -1.90 12.64
C THR A 27 -9.15 -1.17 13.92
N TYR A 28 -8.23 -0.44 14.53
CA TYR A 28 -8.43 0.06 15.88
C TYR A 28 -8.84 1.52 15.94
N ARG A 29 -8.50 2.31 14.94
CA ARG A 29 -8.80 3.72 14.94
C ARG A 29 -10.01 4.05 14.06
N LYS A 30 -10.09 3.43 12.88
CA LYS A 30 -11.22 3.60 11.99
C LYS A 30 -12.31 2.56 12.22
N GLU A 31 -12.00 1.52 12.97
CA GLU A 31 -12.96 0.49 13.33
C GLU A 31 -13.60 -0.16 12.11
N LEU A 32 -12.80 -0.38 11.08
CA LEU A 32 -13.27 -1.09 9.89
C LEU A 32 -13.40 -2.57 10.21
N ASP A 33 -14.34 -3.24 9.54
CA ASP A 33 -14.54 -4.65 9.80
C ASP A 33 -13.37 -5.46 9.22
N GLN A 34 -13.28 -6.71 9.66
CA GLN A 34 -12.15 -7.55 9.29
C GLN A 34 -12.10 -7.86 7.80
N LYS A 35 -13.26 -7.96 7.16
CA LYS A 35 -13.29 -8.21 5.73
C LYS A 35 -12.68 -7.05 4.95
N THR A 36 -13.00 -5.82 5.37
CA THR A 36 -12.47 -4.65 4.72
C THR A 36 -10.96 -4.55 4.95
N VAL A 37 -10.51 -4.79 6.18
CA VAL A 37 -9.09 -4.73 6.49
C VAL A 37 -8.32 -5.79 5.71
N LYS A 38 -8.88 -6.99 5.60
CA LYS A 38 -8.24 -8.05 4.84
C LYS A 38 -8.11 -7.68 3.37
N ALA A 39 -9.17 -7.09 2.79
CA ALA A 39 -9.13 -6.65 1.40
C ALA A 39 -8.07 -5.57 1.20
N TYR A 40 -7.99 -4.62 2.13
CA TYR A 40 -6.95 -3.59 2.07
C TYR A 40 -5.56 -4.22 2.10
N ARG A 41 -5.35 -5.21 2.98
CA ARG A 41 -4.06 -5.86 3.07
C ARG A 41 -3.66 -6.48 1.74
N ILE A 42 -4.57 -7.21 1.13
CA ILE A 42 -4.27 -7.87 -0.14
C ILE A 42 -4.00 -6.84 -1.24
N ASP A 43 -4.88 -5.85 -1.35
CA ASP A 43 -4.78 -4.87 -2.42
C ASP A 43 -3.55 -3.98 -2.27
N LEU A 44 -3.27 -3.54 -1.05
CA LEU A 44 -2.12 -2.66 -0.81
C LEU A 44 -0.81 -3.42 -0.91
N ASN A 45 -0.77 -4.67 -0.47
CA ASN A 45 0.43 -5.47 -0.64
C ASN A 45 0.77 -5.63 -2.11
N GLN A 46 -0.24 -5.85 -2.93
CA GLN A 46 -0.04 -5.96 -4.37
C GLN A 46 0.51 -4.65 -4.95
N TYR A 47 -0.08 -3.53 -4.53
CA TYR A 47 0.35 -2.22 -5.00
C TYR A 47 1.79 -1.93 -4.58
N PHE A 48 2.12 -2.17 -3.31
CA PHE A 48 3.45 -1.89 -2.82
C PHE A 48 4.50 -2.75 -3.51
N THR A 49 4.14 -4.00 -3.80
CA THR A 49 5.05 -4.89 -4.51
C THR A 49 5.30 -4.39 -5.92
N PHE A 50 4.26 -3.91 -6.59
CA PHE A 50 4.40 -3.41 -7.95
C PHE A 50 5.28 -2.16 -8.02
N VAL A 51 4.98 -1.17 -7.19
CA VAL A 51 5.71 0.09 -7.25
C VAL A 51 7.10 -0.02 -6.64
N ALA A 52 7.27 -0.89 -5.64
CA ALA A 52 8.57 -1.25 -5.08
C ALA A 52 9.43 -0.04 -4.69
N CYS A 53 8.81 1.05 -4.27
CA CYS A 53 9.54 2.23 -3.83
C CYS A 53 8.73 2.95 -2.78
N GLU A 54 9.40 3.82 -2.02
CA GLU A 54 8.74 4.48 -0.91
C GLU A 54 7.76 5.56 -1.37
N GLU A 55 8.11 6.27 -2.43
CA GLU A 55 7.30 7.38 -2.92
C GLU A 55 7.13 7.27 -4.43
N PRO A 56 6.20 6.43 -4.87
CA PRO A 56 5.98 6.29 -6.31
C PRO A 56 5.44 7.61 -6.88
N ASP A 57 5.91 7.97 -8.07
CA ASP A 57 5.42 9.16 -8.72
C ASP A 57 4.13 8.85 -9.49
N LYS A 58 3.56 9.90 -10.09
CA LYS A 58 2.30 9.77 -10.80
C LYS A 58 2.39 8.75 -11.94
N GLU A 59 3.51 8.75 -12.64
CA GLU A 59 3.69 7.85 -13.77
C GLU A 59 3.67 6.40 -13.32
N LYS A 60 4.34 6.11 -12.20
CA LYS A 60 4.36 4.77 -11.67
C LYS A 60 2.98 4.29 -11.26
N ILE A 61 2.22 5.19 -10.63
CA ILE A 61 0.87 4.86 -10.23
C ILE A 61 -0.02 4.60 -11.44
N GLU A 62 0.14 5.40 -12.49
CA GLU A 62 -0.62 5.19 -13.72
C GLU A 62 -0.28 3.86 -14.38
N GLU A 63 1.00 3.47 -14.34
CA GLU A 63 1.40 2.17 -14.85
C GLU A 63 0.71 1.04 -14.07
N TYR A 64 0.60 1.21 -12.76
CA TYR A 64 -0.08 0.21 -11.95
C TYR A 64 -1.55 0.09 -12.33
N ILE A 65 -2.22 1.23 -12.51
CA ILE A 65 -3.63 1.23 -12.89
C ILE A 65 -3.81 0.55 -14.24
N THR A 66 -2.93 0.85 -15.20
CA THR A 66 -2.99 0.21 -16.51
C THR A 66 -2.84 -1.30 -16.38
N GLU A 67 -1.91 -1.74 -15.55
CA GLU A 67 -1.69 -3.17 -15.35
C GLU A 67 -2.93 -3.84 -14.75
N LEU A 68 -3.61 -3.15 -13.83
CA LEU A 68 -4.84 -3.68 -13.25
C LEU A 68 -5.91 -3.88 -14.31
N HIS A 69 -6.05 -2.92 -15.22
CA HIS A 69 -7.05 -3.03 -16.29
C HIS A 69 -6.75 -4.18 -17.22
N LYS A 70 -5.48 -4.54 -17.37
CA LYS A 70 -5.10 -5.66 -18.22
C LYS A 70 -5.44 -7.01 -17.58
N LYS A 71 -5.39 -7.06 -16.24
CA LYS A 71 -5.50 -8.34 -15.53
C LYS A 71 -6.87 -8.60 -14.94
N TYR A 72 -7.62 -7.56 -14.62
CA TYR A 72 -8.84 -7.71 -13.82
C TYR A 72 -10.03 -7.04 -14.48
N LYS A 73 -11.21 -7.50 -14.08
CA LYS A 73 -12.45 -6.86 -14.52
C LYS A 73 -12.60 -5.51 -13.85
N GLN A 74 -13.41 -4.65 -14.47
CA GLN A 74 -13.57 -3.28 -14.03
C GLN A 74 -13.95 -3.17 -12.55
N LYS A 75 -14.83 -4.04 -12.08
CA LYS A 75 -15.27 -4.01 -10.70
C LYS A 75 -14.10 -4.23 -9.74
N THR A 76 -13.24 -5.20 -10.05
CA THR A 76 -12.08 -5.48 -9.23
C THR A 76 -11.07 -4.34 -9.29
N VAL A 77 -10.87 -3.76 -10.48
CA VAL A 77 -9.97 -2.62 -10.63
C VAL A 77 -10.41 -1.47 -9.75
N LYS A 78 -11.72 -1.16 -9.75
CA LYS A 78 -12.24 -0.07 -8.93
C LYS A 78 -11.98 -0.31 -7.45
N ARG A 79 -12.17 -1.55 -6.99
CA ARG A 79 -11.94 -1.87 -5.59
C ARG A 79 -10.47 -1.67 -5.22
N LYS A 80 -9.56 -2.14 -6.07
CA LYS A 80 -8.13 -2.03 -5.78
C LYS A 80 -7.66 -0.59 -5.79
N ILE A 81 -8.18 0.20 -6.72
CA ILE A 81 -7.85 1.63 -6.77
C ILE A 81 -8.39 2.32 -5.52
N ALA A 82 -9.58 1.96 -5.09
CA ALA A 82 -10.16 2.55 -3.88
C ALA A 82 -9.30 2.25 -2.65
N SER A 83 -8.74 1.04 -2.56
CA SER A 83 -7.85 0.70 -1.46
C SER A 83 -6.61 1.57 -1.45
N VAL A 84 -6.02 1.81 -2.62
CA VAL A 84 -4.84 2.67 -2.73
C VAL A 84 -5.18 4.10 -2.35
N LYS A 85 -6.32 4.61 -2.83
CA LYS A 85 -6.74 5.96 -2.48
C LYS A 85 -6.97 6.10 -0.99
N ALA A 86 -7.56 5.10 -0.36
CA ALA A 86 -7.80 5.14 1.07
C ALA A 86 -6.50 5.24 1.85
N TYR A 87 -5.47 4.55 1.39
CA TYR A 87 -4.17 4.61 2.05
C TYR A 87 -3.58 6.02 2.01
N TYR A 88 -3.77 6.72 0.89
CA TYR A 88 -3.19 8.05 0.73
C TYR A 88 -4.10 9.18 1.23
N SER A 89 -5.28 8.86 1.72
CA SER A 89 -6.20 9.88 2.23
C SER A 89 -5.75 10.48 3.55
#